data_8ed67913d7c7fa8af02a6bc287aeaed0
#
_entry.id   8ed67913d7c7fa8af02a6bc287aeaed0
#
_cell.length_a   1.000
_cell.length_b   1.000
_cell.length_c   1.000
_cell.angle_alpha   90.00
_cell.angle_beta   90.00
_cell.angle_gamma   90.00
#
_symmetry.space_group_name_H-M   'P 1'
#
loop_
_entity.id
_entity.type
_entity.pdbx_description
1 polymer ?
#
loop_
_entity_poly.entity_id
_entity_poly.type
_entity_poly.pdbx_seq_one_letter_code
_entity_poly.pdbx_strand_id
1 'polypeptide(L)'
;MLHDPGSYAPPEIFETIDLEERDKAVLRSLGTEIASIAALPVHKEKAALWTRLNDLNSERPVVWINEIPWHEMNVDDELTIQCRHPWAQELETQLRRTIYQWKHMRGDMVVNDFLECPLVIHSTDFGIHEDVEVAKTDESNDIVSRHFHVQIKDIEDIGKISMPRVVHYEKATEAAFETMKELFADIIPVRKTGQTHIWFTPWDYLIRWTGVQEAMYALVDDPEMVNTAVERMVDAWMAELDQFEEQNLLSLDCGNTRIGSGGYGYVSELPGKPFDPDHVRPKNMWGCSNAQIFSEVSPDMHWEFAMRHALRWMERWGLTYYGCCEPLQNKIHLLKKIPNLRKVSVSPWNDYRKILPDLGSDYVASVKPNPAIFAEDGWDAKGAEANLRMALEAGEGASHIEFIMKDISTVRYRPQ
;
A
#
# COMPACT_ATOMS: atom_id res chain seq x y z
N MET A 1 -6.01 3.50 3.63
CA MET A 1 -6.49 2.18 3.19
C MET A 1 -5.81 1.84 1.90
N LEU A 2 -5.24 0.64 1.74
CA LEU A 2 -4.90 0.14 0.41
C LEU A 2 -6.23 -0.01 -0.30
N HIS A 3 -6.37 0.58 -1.48
CA HIS A 3 -7.52 0.39 -2.34
C HIS A 3 -7.75 -1.11 -2.45
N ASP A 4 -8.85 -1.64 -1.90
CA ASP A 4 -9.25 -3.01 -2.22
C ASP A 4 -9.71 -2.98 -3.69
N PRO A 5 -8.92 -3.55 -4.61
CA PRO A 5 -9.25 -3.47 -6.03
C PRO A 5 -10.49 -4.30 -6.40
N GLY A 6 -11.25 -4.80 -5.44
CA GLY A 6 -12.50 -5.52 -5.62
C GLY A 6 -13.75 -4.79 -5.10
N SER A 7 -13.60 -3.63 -4.46
CA SER A 7 -14.75 -2.87 -3.94
C SER A 7 -15.17 -1.78 -4.91
N TYR A 8 -16.13 -2.07 -5.77
CA TYR A 8 -16.74 -1.11 -6.70
C TYR A 8 -17.92 -0.34 -6.09
N ALA A 9 -18.29 -0.65 -4.86
CA ALA A 9 -19.36 0.05 -4.18
C ALA A 9 -18.88 1.45 -3.75
N PRO A 10 -19.66 2.52 -3.97
CA PRO A 10 -19.32 3.81 -3.39
C PRO A 10 -19.24 3.68 -1.87
N PRO A 11 -18.35 4.42 -1.21
CA PRO A 11 -18.29 4.44 0.25
C PRO A 11 -19.65 4.83 0.81
N GLU A 12 -20.00 4.33 2.00
CA GLU A 12 -21.18 4.79 2.70
C GLU A 12 -21.02 6.28 3.01
N ILE A 13 -21.95 7.08 2.49
CA ILE A 13 -21.84 8.53 2.50
C ILE A 13 -22.75 9.09 3.61
N PHE A 14 -22.13 9.63 4.65
CA PHE A 14 -22.81 10.28 5.75
C PHE A 14 -22.68 11.81 5.61
N GLU A 15 -23.74 12.48 5.16
CA GLU A 15 -23.79 13.96 5.16
C GLU A 15 -24.09 14.54 6.57
N THR A 16 -24.49 13.68 7.51
CA THR A 16 -24.67 13.96 8.93
C THR A 16 -24.26 12.77 9.75
N ILE A 17 -23.55 12.97 10.83
CA ILE A 17 -23.10 11.91 11.74
C ILE A 17 -23.60 12.25 13.15
N ASP A 18 -24.59 11.48 13.62
CA ASP A 18 -25.17 11.65 14.95
C ASP A 18 -24.79 10.47 15.85
N LEU A 19 -23.86 10.69 16.75
CA LEU A 19 -23.29 9.66 17.62
C LEU A 19 -23.94 9.63 18.98
N GLU A 20 -24.29 8.43 19.46
CA GLU A 20 -24.68 8.20 20.84
C GLU A 20 -23.50 8.53 21.79
N GLU A 21 -23.83 8.94 23.04
CA GLU A 21 -22.81 9.22 24.07
C GLU A 21 -21.87 8.04 24.35
N ARG A 22 -22.35 6.82 24.15
CA ARG A 22 -21.53 5.60 24.24
C ARG A 22 -20.43 5.60 23.16
N ASP A 23 -20.77 5.88 21.91
CA ASP A 23 -19.82 5.86 20.79
C ASP A 23 -18.78 6.97 20.98
N LYS A 24 -19.22 8.15 21.39
CA LYS A 24 -18.34 9.28 21.74
C LYS A 24 -17.35 8.89 22.85
N ALA A 25 -17.83 8.25 23.92
CA ALA A 25 -16.99 7.85 25.04
C ALA A 25 -15.92 6.81 24.63
N VAL A 26 -16.29 5.83 23.81
CA VAL A 26 -15.35 4.83 23.27
C VAL A 26 -14.27 5.50 22.42
N LEU A 27 -14.67 6.31 21.43
CA LEU A 27 -13.74 6.96 20.51
C LEU A 27 -12.80 7.93 21.25
N ARG A 28 -13.31 8.73 22.20
CA ARG A 28 -12.47 9.63 23.01
C ARG A 28 -11.45 8.88 23.87
N SER A 29 -11.84 7.74 24.45
CA SER A 29 -10.91 6.88 25.20
C SER A 29 -9.75 6.39 24.33
N LEU A 30 -10.05 5.88 23.14
CA LEU A 30 -9.06 5.42 22.17
C LEU A 30 -8.19 6.58 21.66
N GLY A 31 -8.78 7.74 21.36
CA GLY A 31 -8.05 8.95 20.97
C GLY A 31 -7.07 9.41 22.05
N THR A 32 -7.46 9.32 23.34
CA THR A 32 -6.57 9.64 24.46
C THR A 32 -5.39 8.69 24.53
N GLU A 33 -5.60 7.40 24.28
CA GLU A 33 -4.52 6.41 24.23
C GLU A 33 -3.58 6.68 23.06
N ILE A 34 -4.11 6.96 21.85
CA ILE A 34 -3.31 7.35 20.69
C ILE A 34 -2.48 8.62 20.99
N ALA A 35 -3.07 9.65 21.58
CA ALA A 35 -2.36 10.86 21.95
C ALA A 35 -1.20 10.58 22.92
N SER A 36 -1.42 9.71 23.90
CA SER A 36 -0.40 9.32 24.87
C SER A 36 0.75 8.56 24.21
N ILE A 37 0.44 7.67 23.25
CA ILE A 37 1.44 6.95 22.46
C ILE A 37 2.21 7.95 21.58
N ALA A 38 1.52 8.78 20.83
CA ALA A 38 2.10 9.74 19.89
C ALA A 38 3.02 10.78 20.56
N ALA A 39 2.78 11.10 21.84
CA ALA A 39 3.62 12.00 22.62
C ALA A 39 5.00 11.42 22.97
N LEU A 40 5.24 10.14 22.76
CA LEU A 40 6.52 9.51 23.10
C LEU A 40 7.65 10.01 22.17
N PRO A 41 8.82 10.39 22.70
CA PRO A 41 9.95 10.92 21.91
C PRO A 41 10.43 9.95 20.82
N VAL A 42 10.28 8.65 21.03
CA VAL A 42 10.73 7.59 20.12
C VAL A 42 10.16 7.72 18.70
N HIS A 43 9.00 8.35 18.51
CA HIS A 43 8.43 8.55 17.17
C HIS A 43 9.27 9.49 16.32
N LYS A 44 9.84 10.54 16.91
CA LYS A 44 10.77 11.45 16.20
C LYS A 44 12.06 10.74 15.82
N GLU A 45 12.59 9.89 16.71
CA GLU A 45 13.79 9.09 16.43
C GLU A 45 13.52 8.11 15.29
N LYS A 46 12.39 7.40 15.32
CA LYS A 46 12.01 6.46 14.26
C LYS A 46 11.72 7.15 12.93
N ALA A 47 11.00 8.26 12.93
CA ALA A 47 10.80 9.06 11.72
C ALA A 47 12.13 9.50 11.10
N ALA A 48 13.11 9.91 11.94
CA ALA A 48 14.45 10.24 11.48
C ALA A 48 15.21 9.02 10.92
N LEU A 49 15.03 7.81 11.48
CA LEU A 49 15.61 6.58 10.92
C LEU A 49 15.04 6.27 9.52
N TRP A 50 13.72 6.40 9.35
CA TRP A 50 13.08 6.25 8.05
C TRP A 50 13.56 7.28 7.04
N THR A 51 13.69 8.55 7.47
CA THR A 51 14.21 9.63 6.62
C THR A 51 15.62 9.29 6.14
N ARG A 52 16.52 8.94 7.06
CA ARG A 52 17.91 8.56 6.68
C ARG A 52 17.97 7.35 5.76
N LEU A 53 17.11 6.35 5.99
CA LEU A 53 17.03 5.21 5.08
C LEU A 53 16.67 5.65 3.66
N ASN A 54 15.59 6.44 3.52
CA ASN A 54 15.09 6.87 2.23
C ASN A 54 15.98 7.93 1.55
N ASP A 55 16.79 8.65 2.33
CA ASP A 55 17.84 9.55 1.86
C ASP A 55 19.14 8.80 1.48
N LEU A 56 19.12 7.45 1.47
CA LEU A 56 20.27 6.58 1.18
C LEU A 56 21.46 6.83 2.14
N ASN A 57 21.17 7.09 3.40
CA ASN A 57 22.14 7.31 4.47
C ASN A 57 21.70 6.53 5.74
N SER A 58 21.37 5.27 5.58
CA SER A 58 20.85 4.43 6.67
C SER A 58 21.91 4.13 7.72
N GLU A 59 21.52 4.18 8.99
CA GLU A 59 22.40 3.80 10.12
C GLU A 59 22.30 2.29 10.42
N ARG A 60 21.12 1.73 10.21
CA ARG A 60 20.78 0.33 10.38
C ARG A 60 19.56 -0.02 9.55
N PRO A 61 19.28 -1.29 9.32
CA PRO A 61 17.97 -1.70 8.81
C PRO A 61 16.82 -1.23 9.71
N VAL A 62 15.69 -0.88 9.12
CA VAL A 62 14.44 -0.59 9.82
C VAL A 62 13.44 -1.71 9.61
N VAL A 63 12.52 -1.89 10.54
CA VAL A 63 11.58 -3.02 10.57
C VAL A 63 10.16 -2.52 10.75
N TRP A 64 9.26 -2.95 9.89
CA TRP A 64 7.84 -2.71 10.03
C TRP A 64 7.03 -3.96 9.69
N ILE A 65 5.99 -4.21 10.48
CA ILE A 65 5.06 -5.33 10.30
C ILE A 65 3.73 -4.72 9.85
N ASN A 66 3.22 -5.14 8.71
CA ASN A 66 1.92 -4.72 8.19
C ASN A 66 1.21 -5.88 7.47
N GLU A 67 0.04 -5.62 6.87
CA GLU A 67 -0.80 -6.65 6.25
C GLU A 67 -1.01 -7.84 7.18
N ILE A 68 -1.48 -7.52 8.38
CA ILE A 68 -1.72 -8.41 9.50
C ILE A 68 -3.06 -9.12 9.30
N PRO A 69 -3.18 -10.44 9.57
CA PRO A 69 -4.46 -11.16 9.49
C PRO A 69 -5.37 -10.79 10.68
N TRP A 70 -5.97 -9.61 10.63
CA TRP A 70 -6.71 -9.00 11.74
C TRP A 70 -7.83 -9.88 12.30
N HIS A 71 -8.44 -10.74 11.47
CA HIS A 71 -9.47 -11.68 11.89
C HIS A 71 -8.95 -12.71 12.91
N GLU A 72 -7.64 -12.99 12.93
CA GLU A 72 -7.01 -13.93 13.87
C GLU A 72 -6.40 -13.25 15.10
N MET A 73 -6.33 -11.89 15.13
CA MET A 73 -5.60 -11.17 16.18
C MET A 73 -6.44 -10.93 17.45
N ASN A 74 -7.76 -11.02 17.40
CA ASN A 74 -8.63 -10.64 18.52
C ASN A 74 -8.80 -11.76 19.54
N VAL A 75 -7.70 -12.22 20.13
CA VAL A 75 -7.73 -13.33 21.13
C VAL A 75 -8.00 -12.84 22.57
N ASP A 76 -7.71 -11.57 22.84
CA ASP A 76 -7.86 -10.93 24.17
C ASP A 76 -8.85 -9.75 24.15
N ASP A 77 -9.79 -9.73 23.21
CA ASP A 77 -10.85 -8.73 23.04
C ASP A 77 -10.37 -7.29 22.79
N GLU A 78 -9.07 -7.04 22.57
CA GLU A 78 -8.52 -5.70 22.35
C GLU A 78 -9.05 -5.05 21.06
N LEU A 79 -9.45 -5.87 20.07
CA LEU A 79 -9.96 -5.44 18.76
C LEU A 79 -11.50 -5.50 18.67
N THR A 80 -12.16 -5.90 19.75
CA THR A 80 -13.64 -6.00 19.78
C THR A 80 -14.28 -4.62 19.65
N ILE A 81 -15.08 -4.45 18.59
CA ILE A 81 -15.79 -3.20 18.30
C ILE A 81 -16.94 -2.98 19.27
N GLN A 82 -17.04 -1.77 19.79
CA GLN A 82 -18.03 -1.38 20.81
C GLN A 82 -18.99 -0.31 20.31
N CYS A 83 -18.61 0.48 19.33
CA CYS A 83 -19.46 1.47 18.70
C CYS A 83 -20.60 0.83 17.91
N ARG A 84 -21.71 1.57 17.76
CA ARG A 84 -22.90 1.13 17.03
C ARG A 84 -23.07 1.82 15.68
N HIS A 85 -22.70 3.11 15.61
CA HIS A 85 -22.81 3.85 14.37
C HIS A 85 -21.75 3.36 13.37
N PRO A 86 -22.08 3.02 12.10
CA PRO A 86 -21.14 2.43 11.13
C PRO A 86 -19.88 3.27 10.96
N TRP A 87 -20.00 4.57 10.79
CA TRP A 87 -18.86 5.49 10.71
C TRP A 87 -17.94 5.42 11.95
N ALA A 88 -18.55 5.33 13.14
CA ALA A 88 -17.79 5.20 14.38
C ALA A 88 -17.09 3.85 14.52
N GLN A 89 -17.69 2.78 14.01
CA GLN A 89 -17.07 1.44 13.97
C GLN A 89 -15.83 1.42 13.08
N GLU A 90 -15.88 2.10 11.94
CA GLU A 90 -14.69 2.21 11.06
C GLU A 90 -13.56 2.97 11.75
N LEU A 91 -13.85 4.12 12.35
CA LEU A 91 -12.87 4.90 13.09
C LEU A 91 -12.33 4.13 14.30
N GLU A 92 -13.20 3.47 15.08
CA GLU A 92 -12.80 2.60 16.19
C GLU A 92 -11.85 1.50 15.73
N THR A 93 -12.15 0.86 14.60
CA THR A 93 -11.31 -0.19 14.02
C THR A 93 -9.90 0.33 13.74
N GLN A 94 -9.78 1.50 13.12
CA GLN A 94 -8.48 2.10 12.81
C GLN A 94 -7.69 2.44 14.08
N LEU A 95 -8.34 3.06 15.08
CA LEU A 95 -7.69 3.41 16.34
C LEU A 95 -7.23 2.16 17.11
N ARG A 96 -8.08 1.13 17.23
CA ARG A 96 -7.74 -0.13 17.91
C ARG A 96 -6.60 -0.85 17.22
N ARG A 97 -6.60 -0.96 15.88
CA ARG A 97 -5.52 -1.58 15.12
C ARG A 97 -4.19 -0.84 15.31
N THR A 98 -4.20 0.48 15.31
CA THR A 98 -3.00 1.29 15.58
C THR A 98 -2.46 1.04 16.99
N ILE A 99 -3.31 1.02 18.02
CA ILE A 99 -2.94 0.76 19.40
C ILE A 99 -2.40 -0.67 19.54
N TYR A 100 -3.10 -1.64 18.97
CA TYR A 100 -2.70 -3.06 19.00
C TYR A 100 -1.32 -3.26 18.36
N GLN A 101 -1.11 -2.73 17.16
CA GLN A 101 0.16 -2.83 16.46
C GLN A 101 1.29 -2.15 17.25
N TRP A 102 1.04 -1.00 17.89
CA TRP A 102 2.00 -0.36 18.76
C TRP A 102 2.35 -1.20 19.99
N LYS A 103 1.37 -1.84 20.61
CA LYS A 103 1.58 -2.69 21.78
C LYS A 103 2.37 -3.96 21.45
N HIS A 104 1.99 -4.64 20.40
CA HIS A 104 2.42 -6.02 20.12
C HIS A 104 3.44 -6.17 19.00
N MET A 105 3.47 -5.23 18.04
CA MET A 105 4.27 -5.34 16.80
C MET A 105 5.04 -4.05 16.51
N ARG A 106 5.56 -3.44 17.55
CA ARG A 106 6.10 -2.08 17.53
C ARG A 106 7.14 -1.82 16.45
N GLY A 107 8.16 -2.68 16.29
CA GLY A 107 9.24 -2.47 15.32
C GLY A 107 9.73 -1.01 15.24
N ASP A 108 9.84 -0.48 14.04
CA ASP A 108 10.10 0.95 13.79
C ASP A 108 8.82 1.71 13.37
N MET A 109 7.66 1.25 13.84
CA MET A 109 6.38 1.92 13.64
C MET A 109 6.41 3.35 14.22
N VAL A 110 5.79 4.28 13.49
CA VAL A 110 5.58 5.67 13.94
C VAL A 110 4.08 5.89 14.11
N VAL A 111 3.69 6.57 15.18
CA VAL A 111 2.33 7.04 15.41
C VAL A 111 2.32 8.57 15.32
N ASN A 112 1.47 9.13 14.47
CA ASN A 112 1.36 10.57 14.25
C ASN A 112 0.77 11.28 15.47
N ASP A 113 1.18 12.54 15.68
CA ASP A 113 0.64 13.44 16.69
C ASP A 113 -0.65 14.16 16.26
N PHE A 114 -1.34 13.59 15.28
CA PHE A 114 -2.64 14.01 14.78
C PHE A 114 -3.42 12.79 14.25
N LEU A 115 -4.75 12.92 14.18
CA LEU A 115 -5.62 11.97 13.50
C LEU A 115 -5.91 12.47 12.09
N GLU A 116 -5.90 11.55 11.14
CA GLU A 116 -6.30 11.82 9.76
C GLU A 116 -7.81 11.68 9.62
N CYS A 117 -8.44 12.68 8.99
CA CYS A 117 -9.80 12.62 8.50
C CYS A 117 -9.74 12.56 6.97
N PRO A 118 -9.88 11.39 6.37
CA PRO A 118 -9.82 11.27 4.92
C PRO A 118 -10.93 12.05 4.23
N LEU A 119 -10.59 12.70 3.10
CA LEU A 119 -11.62 13.23 2.21
C LEU A 119 -12.49 12.07 1.71
N VAL A 120 -13.79 12.27 1.66
CA VAL A 120 -14.73 11.27 1.12
C VAL A 120 -14.71 11.36 -0.40
N ILE A 121 -13.88 10.53 -1.03
CA ILE A 121 -13.64 10.50 -2.46
C ILE A 121 -14.07 9.14 -3.01
N HIS A 122 -14.69 9.14 -4.17
CA HIS A 122 -15.03 7.92 -4.90
C HIS A 122 -14.55 8.03 -6.35
N SER A 123 -13.91 6.98 -6.84
CA SER A 123 -13.63 6.76 -8.26
C SER A 123 -14.58 5.71 -8.82
N THR A 124 -15.05 5.91 -10.05
CA THR A 124 -15.90 4.92 -10.75
C THR A 124 -15.13 3.69 -11.24
N ASP A 125 -13.84 3.61 -10.95
CA ASP A 125 -12.93 2.61 -11.48
C ASP A 125 -12.91 2.55 -13.03
N PHE A 126 -12.50 1.39 -13.55
CA PHE A 126 -12.23 1.21 -14.98
C PHE A 126 -13.37 0.56 -15.76
N GLY A 127 -14.55 0.43 -15.17
CA GLY A 127 -15.79 0.02 -15.84
C GLY A 127 -15.99 -1.49 -16.03
N ILE A 128 -15.03 -2.32 -15.69
CA ILE A 128 -15.14 -3.78 -15.73
C ILE A 128 -15.12 -4.30 -14.30
N HIS A 129 -16.20 -4.97 -13.88
CA HIS A 129 -16.27 -5.62 -12.57
C HIS A 129 -15.76 -7.05 -12.64
N GLU A 130 -15.22 -7.56 -11.54
CA GLU A 130 -14.77 -8.94 -11.47
C GLU A 130 -15.95 -9.90 -11.68
N ASP A 131 -15.77 -10.84 -12.60
CA ASP A 131 -16.60 -12.04 -12.72
C ASP A 131 -15.77 -13.20 -12.20
N VAL A 132 -16.09 -13.70 -11.00
CA VAL A 132 -15.20 -14.55 -10.24
C VAL A 132 -15.93 -15.65 -9.47
N GLU A 133 -15.40 -16.87 -9.53
CA GLU A 133 -15.75 -17.94 -8.60
C GLU A 133 -14.82 -17.89 -7.39
N VAL A 134 -15.40 -17.83 -6.19
CA VAL A 134 -14.65 -17.73 -4.93
C VAL A 134 -14.75 -19.03 -4.16
N ALA A 135 -13.62 -19.58 -3.76
CA ALA A 135 -13.54 -20.71 -2.83
C ALA A 135 -12.95 -20.24 -1.50
N LYS A 136 -13.73 -20.35 -0.42
CA LYS A 136 -13.31 -20.05 0.94
C LYS A 136 -13.01 -21.32 1.71
N THR A 137 -11.88 -21.35 2.40
CA THR A 137 -11.52 -22.43 3.35
C THR A 137 -11.84 -22.05 4.79
N ASP A 138 -11.92 -20.75 5.08
CA ASP A 138 -12.29 -20.15 6.37
C ASP A 138 -13.23 -18.96 6.09
N GLU A 139 -14.46 -19.02 6.63
CA GLU A 139 -15.46 -17.98 6.41
C GLU A 139 -15.08 -16.61 7.00
N SER A 140 -14.25 -16.61 8.04
CA SER A 140 -13.74 -15.39 8.68
C SER A 140 -12.55 -14.76 7.98
N ASN A 141 -11.95 -15.47 7.00
CA ASN A 141 -10.74 -15.02 6.31
C ASN A 141 -11.11 -14.28 5.02
N ASP A 142 -10.57 -13.07 4.85
CA ASP A 142 -10.73 -12.26 3.65
C ASP A 142 -9.83 -12.76 2.49
N ILE A 143 -8.84 -13.62 2.80
CA ILE A 143 -7.96 -14.22 1.79
C ILE A 143 -8.61 -15.47 1.25
N VAL A 144 -8.99 -15.44 -0.03
CA VAL A 144 -9.76 -16.47 -0.70
C VAL A 144 -9.11 -16.88 -2.01
N SER A 145 -9.38 -18.12 -2.45
CA SER A 145 -9.02 -18.54 -3.80
C SER A 145 -10.04 -17.99 -4.80
N ARG A 146 -9.55 -17.42 -5.90
CA ARG A 146 -10.37 -16.81 -6.95
C ARG A 146 -10.06 -17.42 -8.31
N HIS A 147 -11.11 -17.75 -9.05
CA HIS A 147 -11.03 -18.14 -10.46
C HIS A 147 -11.79 -17.11 -11.28
N PHE A 148 -11.06 -16.33 -12.08
CA PHE A 148 -11.61 -15.23 -12.87
C PHE A 148 -12.15 -15.73 -14.21
N HIS A 149 -13.36 -15.27 -14.59
CA HIS A 149 -13.93 -15.51 -15.91
C HIS A 149 -13.41 -14.46 -16.90
N VAL A 150 -13.06 -14.91 -18.10
CA VAL A 150 -12.48 -14.04 -19.14
C VAL A 150 -13.53 -13.08 -19.68
N GLN A 151 -13.28 -11.78 -19.54
CA GLN A 151 -14.13 -10.69 -20.02
C GLN A 151 -13.49 -9.90 -21.18
N ILE A 152 -12.14 -9.90 -21.28
CA ILE A 152 -11.37 -9.35 -22.39
C ILE A 152 -10.77 -10.54 -23.16
N LYS A 153 -11.29 -10.80 -24.36
CA LYS A 153 -10.91 -11.94 -25.22
C LYS A 153 -10.14 -11.51 -26.44
N ASP A 154 -10.41 -10.31 -26.93
CA ASP A 154 -9.85 -9.76 -28.14
C ASP A 154 -9.65 -8.25 -28.03
N ILE A 155 -9.10 -7.65 -29.09
CA ILE A 155 -8.75 -6.22 -29.10
C ILE A 155 -9.98 -5.30 -29.02
N GLU A 156 -11.15 -5.73 -29.53
CA GLU A 156 -12.40 -4.98 -29.48
C GLU A 156 -12.90 -4.83 -28.04
N ASP A 157 -12.67 -5.85 -27.20
CA ASP A 157 -13.08 -5.86 -25.80
C ASP A 157 -12.32 -4.83 -24.95
N ILE A 158 -11.15 -4.35 -25.39
CA ILE A 158 -10.37 -3.32 -24.69
C ILE A 158 -11.18 -2.02 -24.54
N GLY A 159 -12.11 -1.76 -25.46
CA GLY A 159 -13.04 -0.66 -25.38
C GLY A 159 -13.94 -0.65 -24.12
N LYS A 160 -14.08 -1.80 -23.43
CA LYS A 160 -14.79 -1.92 -22.16
C LYS A 160 -14.07 -1.20 -21.01
N ILE A 161 -12.74 -1.03 -21.12
CA ILE A 161 -11.95 -0.28 -20.13
C ILE A 161 -12.30 1.19 -20.24
N SER A 162 -13.04 1.69 -19.27
CA SER A 162 -13.53 3.06 -19.18
C SER A 162 -12.52 3.99 -18.50
N MET A 163 -12.57 5.28 -18.85
CA MET A 163 -11.87 6.30 -18.08
C MET A 163 -12.62 6.54 -16.78
N PRO A 164 -11.94 6.51 -15.62
CA PRO A 164 -12.59 6.72 -14.34
C PRO A 164 -13.06 8.15 -14.16
N ARG A 165 -14.06 8.33 -13.31
CA ARG A 165 -14.54 9.62 -12.85
C ARG A 165 -14.34 9.73 -11.35
N VAL A 166 -13.61 10.75 -10.91
CA VAL A 166 -13.37 11.04 -9.51
C VAL A 166 -14.38 12.05 -8.98
N VAL A 167 -15.04 11.73 -7.88
CA VAL A 167 -16.03 12.58 -7.22
C VAL A 167 -15.62 12.79 -5.76
N HIS A 168 -15.54 14.04 -5.34
CA HIS A 168 -15.37 14.43 -3.93
C HIS A 168 -16.73 14.77 -3.32
N TYR A 169 -17.11 14.08 -2.24
CA TYR A 169 -18.33 14.35 -1.47
C TYR A 169 -18.02 15.34 -0.35
N GLU A 170 -17.95 16.64 -0.69
CA GLU A 170 -17.55 17.70 0.23
C GLU A 170 -18.38 17.73 1.51
N LYS A 171 -19.71 17.61 1.43
CA LYS A 171 -20.58 17.63 2.60
C LYS A 171 -20.30 16.49 3.57
N ALA A 172 -20.05 15.30 3.04
CA ALA A 172 -19.70 14.12 3.86
C ALA A 172 -18.32 14.30 4.50
N THR A 173 -17.37 14.87 3.75
CA THR A 173 -16.05 15.23 4.29
C THR A 173 -16.16 16.24 5.45
N GLU A 174 -16.96 17.30 5.27
CA GLU A 174 -17.16 18.30 6.34
C GLU A 174 -17.85 17.68 7.57
N ALA A 175 -18.89 16.84 7.35
CA ALA A 175 -19.58 16.16 8.45
C ALA A 175 -18.61 15.27 9.26
N ALA A 176 -17.78 14.49 8.59
CA ALA A 176 -16.77 13.65 9.24
C ALA A 176 -15.74 14.49 10.00
N PHE A 177 -15.25 15.56 9.38
CA PHE A 177 -14.22 16.42 9.96
C PHE A 177 -14.72 17.18 11.20
N GLU A 178 -15.90 17.80 11.15
CA GLU A 178 -16.47 18.50 12.30
C GLU A 178 -16.79 17.52 13.44
N THR A 179 -17.31 16.31 13.12
CA THR A 179 -17.53 15.27 14.12
C THR A 179 -16.21 14.85 14.80
N MET A 180 -15.15 14.62 14.03
CA MET A 180 -13.83 14.29 14.59
C MET A 180 -13.27 15.44 15.43
N LYS A 181 -13.44 16.69 14.99
CA LYS A 181 -13.03 17.85 15.77
C LYS A 181 -13.77 17.94 17.12
N GLU A 182 -15.08 17.74 17.12
CA GLU A 182 -15.85 17.72 18.37
C GLU A 182 -15.37 16.60 19.32
N LEU A 183 -15.06 15.42 18.76
CA LEU A 183 -14.60 14.29 19.56
C LEU A 183 -13.20 14.48 20.14
N PHE A 184 -12.28 15.11 19.42
CA PHE A 184 -10.85 15.04 19.73
C PHE A 184 -10.16 16.40 19.96
N ALA A 185 -10.84 17.55 19.85
CA ALA A 185 -10.23 18.88 19.91
C ALA A 185 -9.36 19.14 21.14
N ASP A 186 -9.74 18.58 22.29
CA ASP A 186 -9.03 18.67 23.57
C ASP A 186 -8.03 17.51 23.81
N ILE A 187 -7.91 16.59 22.88
CA ILE A 187 -7.10 15.37 23.02
C ILE A 187 -5.93 15.34 22.01
N ILE A 188 -6.24 15.43 20.72
CA ILE A 188 -5.27 15.32 19.63
C ILE A 188 -5.78 16.08 18.39
N PRO A 189 -4.90 16.80 17.66
CA PRO A 189 -5.31 17.50 16.44
C PRO A 189 -5.90 16.57 15.39
N VAL A 190 -6.88 17.08 14.63
CA VAL A 190 -7.45 16.38 13.47
C VAL A 190 -7.08 17.15 12.20
N ARG A 191 -6.68 16.44 11.14
CA ARG A 191 -6.31 17.03 9.84
C ARG A 191 -7.06 16.34 8.72
N LYS A 192 -7.60 17.10 7.78
CA LYS A 192 -8.12 16.54 6.53
C LYS A 192 -6.97 15.98 5.71
N THR A 193 -7.16 14.80 5.16
CA THR A 193 -6.15 14.12 4.33
C THR A 193 -6.80 13.64 3.04
N GLY A 194 -6.30 14.11 1.90
CA GLY A 194 -6.69 13.62 0.57
C GLY A 194 -6.04 12.30 0.23
N GLN A 195 -6.00 11.97 -1.06
CA GLN A 195 -5.31 10.79 -1.55
C GLN A 195 -3.80 10.94 -1.35
N THR A 196 -3.22 10.09 -0.50
CA THR A 196 -1.78 10.15 -0.17
C THR A 196 -0.93 9.28 -1.07
N HIS A 197 -1.36 8.06 -1.37
CA HIS A 197 -0.60 7.11 -2.19
C HIS A 197 -1.54 6.36 -3.12
N ILE A 198 -1.15 6.21 -4.39
CA ILE A 198 -1.92 5.48 -5.39
C ILE A 198 -1.16 4.21 -5.76
N TRP A 199 -1.79 3.05 -5.54
CA TRP A 199 -1.24 1.75 -5.88
C TRP A 199 -1.46 1.45 -7.36
N PHE A 200 -0.52 1.91 -8.20
CA PHE A 200 -0.59 1.72 -9.65
C PHE A 200 -0.18 0.30 -10.03
N THR A 201 -1.15 -0.48 -10.47
CA THR A 201 -0.97 -1.90 -10.76
C THR A 201 -1.85 -2.39 -11.93
N PRO A 202 -1.59 -1.94 -13.17
CA PRO A 202 -2.41 -2.29 -14.34
C PRO A 202 -2.59 -3.81 -14.51
N TRP A 203 -1.53 -4.59 -14.26
CA TRP A 203 -1.57 -6.03 -14.42
C TRP A 203 -2.43 -6.77 -13.40
N ASP A 204 -2.56 -6.25 -12.18
CA ASP A 204 -3.46 -6.85 -11.19
C ASP A 204 -4.94 -6.70 -11.59
N TYR A 205 -5.28 -5.68 -12.38
CA TYR A 205 -6.59 -5.53 -12.99
C TYR A 205 -6.75 -6.40 -14.23
N LEU A 206 -5.80 -6.35 -15.15
CA LEU A 206 -5.88 -7.08 -16.41
C LEU A 206 -6.08 -8.57 -16.20
N ILE A 207 -5.31 -9.22 -15.29
CA ILE A 207 -5.46 -10.65 -15.01
C ILE A 207 -6.83 -11.05 -14.46
N ARG A 208 -7.57 -10.15 -13.84
CA ARG A 208 -8.94 -10.38 -13.35
C ARG A 208 -9.95 -10.38 -14.49
N TRP A 209 -9.62 -9.70 -15.58
CA TRP A 209 -10.50 -9.56 -16.75
C TRP A 209 -10.14 -10.50 -17.89
N THR A 210 -8.89 -10.92 -17.96
CA THR A 210 -8.40 -11.84 -19.00
C THR A 210 -8.22 -13.28 -18.53
N GLY A 211 -8.15 -13.51 -17.20
CA GLY A 211 -7.64 -14.75 -16.66
C GLY A 211 -6.10 -14.81 -16.67
N VAL A 212 -5.52 -15.46 -15.66
CA VAL A 212 -4.05 -15.51 -15.51
C VAL A 212 -3.38 -16.30 -16.63
N GLN A 213 -3.94 -17.46 -16.96
CA GLN A 213 -3.38 -18.36 -17.98
C GLN A 213 -3.48 -17.75 -19.38
N GLU A 214 -4.64 -17.20 -19.70
CA GLU A 214 -4.93 -16.56 -20.97
C GLU A 214 -4.05 -15.32 -21.16
N ALA A 215 -3.86 -14.51 -20.10
CA ALA A 215 -2.95 -13.39 -20.14
C ALA A 215 -1.51 -13.80 -20.48
N MET A 216 -1.02 -14.89 -19.87
CA MET A 216 0.34 -15.38 -20.16
C MET A 216 0.49 -15.91 -21.59
N TYR A 217 -0.52 -16.58 -22.14
CA TYR A 217 -0.50 -17.03 -23.55
C TYR A 217 -0.53 -15.82 -24.49
N ALA A 218 -1.35 -14.82 -24.21
CA ALA A 218 -1.49 -13.62 -25.04
C ALA A 218 -0.17 -12.84 -25.19
N LEU A 219 0.76 -12.92 -24.22
CA LEU A 219 2.08 -12.29 -24.35
C LEU A 219 2.84 -12.81 -25.61
N VAL A 220 2.54 -14.03 -26.06
CA VAL A 220 3.18 -14.66 -27.21
C VAL A 220 2.26 -14.71 -28.43
N ASP A 221 0.98 -15.02 -28.22
CA ASP A 221 0.03 -15.29 -29.29
C ASP A 221 -0.60 -14.00 -29.85
N ASP A 222 -0.79 -12.98 -28.99
CA ASP A 222 -1.37 -11.68 -29.38
C ASP A 222 -0.73 -10.51 -28.63
N PRO A 223 0.56 -10.24 -28.87
CA PRO A 223 1.28 -9.15 -28.20
C PRO A 223 0.71 -7.75 -28.48
N GLU A 224 0.03 -7.56 -29.62
CA GLU A 224 -0.61 -6.29 -29.98
C GLU A 224 -1.80 -6.00 -29.07
N MET A 225 -2.68 -6.99 -28.85
CA MET A 225 -3.80 -6.88 -27.92
C MET A 225 -3.30 -6.54 -26.51
N VAL A 226 -2.27 -7.25 -26.01
CA VAL A 226 -1.71 -7.05 -24.68
C VAL A 226 -1.18 -5.62 -24.53
N ASN A 227 -0.37 -5.15 -25.47
CA ASN A 227 0.17 -3.78 -25.43
C ASN A 227 -0.94 -2.73 -25.45
N THR A 228 -1.96 -2.93 -26.28
CA THR A 228 -3.11 -2.02 -26.37
C THR A 228 -3.90 -1.99 -25.05
N ALA A 229 -4.09 -3.16 -24.41
CA ALA A 229 -4.77 -3.25 -23.11
C ALA A 229 -3.98 -2.52 -22.00
N VAL A 230 -2.67 -2.75 -21.93
CA VAL A 230 -1.81 -2.08 -20.94
C VAL A 230 -1.77 -0.57 -21.17
N GLU A 231 -1.64 -0.11 -22.42
CA GLU A 231 -1.68 1.33 -22.74
C GLU A 231 -3.02 1.96 -22.33
N ARG A 232 -4.13 1.30 -22.63
CA ARG A 232 -5.46 1.77 -22.23
C ARG A 232 -5.60 1.87 -20.70
N MET A 233 -5.04 0.89 -19.96
CA MET A 233 -5.02 0.95 -18.48
C MET A 233 -4.18 2.12 -17.97
N VAL A 234 -3.00 2.33 -18.55
CA VAL A 234 -2.15 3.49 -18.17
C VAL A 234 -2.88 4.80 -18.45
N ASP A 235 -3.56 4.93 -19.60
CA ASP A 235 -4.36 6.12 -19.91
C ASP A 235 -5.47 6.36 -18.89
N ALA A 236 -6.14 5.29 -18.45
CA ALA A 236 -7.19 5.39 -17.44
C ALA A 236 -6.64 5.82 -16.06
N TRP A 237 -5.52 5.26 -15.63
CA TRP A 237 -4.82 5.69 -14.40
C TRP A 237 -4.34 7.15 -14.49
N MET A 238 -3.83 7.58 -15.64
CA MET A 238 -3.41 8.96 -15.85
C MET A 238 -4.60 9.92 -15.79
N ALA A 239 -5.74 9.56 -16.41
CA ALA A 239 -6.96 10.36 -16.35
C ALA A 239 -7.54 10.46 -14.92
N GLU A 240 -7.39 9.43 -14.11
CA GLU A 240 -7.73 9.46 -12.69
C GLU A 240 -6.82 10.41 -11.90
N LEU A 241 -5.51 10.28 -12.09
CA LEU A 241 -4.51 11.13 -11.42
C LEU A 241 -4.71 12.61 -11.78
N ASP A 242 -4.98 12.92 -13.04
CA ASP A 242 -5.25 14.30 -13.48
C ASP A 242 -6.46 14.87 -12.75
N GLN A 243 -7.53 14.09 -12.54
CA GLN A 243 -8.70 14.52 -11.78
C GLN A 243 -8.41 14.74 -10.30
N PHE A 244 -7.58 13.89 -9.67
CA PHE A 244 -7.12 14.13 -8.29
C PHE A 244 -6.33 15.44 -8.18
N GLU A 245 -5.45 15.70 -9.15
CA GLU A 245 -4.64 16.92 -9.19
C GLU A 245 -5.50 18.15 -9.45
N GLU A 246 -6.38 18.13 -10.46
CA GLU A 246 -7.26 19.24 -10.87
C GLU A 246 -8.23 19.64 -9.74
N GLN A 247 -8.79 18.67 -9.03
CA GLN A 247 -9.72 18.89 -7.92
C GLN A 247 -9.01 19.18 -6.59
N ASN A 248 -7.68 19.21 -6.56
CA ASN A 248 -6.87 19.41 -5.35
C ASN A 248 -7.15 18.39 -4.24
N LEU A 249 -7.25 17.11 -4.63
CA LEU A 249 -7.57 15.99 -3.74
C LEU A 249 -6.36 15.20 -3.27
N LEU A 250 -5.14 15.58 -3.66
CA LEU A 250 -3.91 14.93 -3.24
C LEU A 250 -3.42 15.46 -1.89
N SER A 251 -2.78 14.62 -1.11
CA SER A 251 -2.05 14.98 0.12
C SER A 251 -0.67 14.33 0.13
N LEU A 252 0.29 14.99 0.80
CA LEU A 252 1.66 14.48 0.88
C LEU A 252 1.72 13.09 1.54
N ASP A 253 2.56 12.26 0.98
CA ASP A 253 2.87 10.90 1.46
C ASP A 253 4.33 10.75 1.94
N CYS A 254 5.08 11.85 1.97
CA CYS A 254 6.46 11.90 2.48
C CYS A 254 6.53 11.93 4.02
N GLY A 255 5.72 11.12 4.67
CA GLY A 255 5.58 11.00 6.13
C GLY A 255 5.24 9.57 6.54
N ASN A 256 4.29 9.44 7.45
CA ASN A 256 3.80 8.15 7.96
C ASN A 256 2.83 7.47 6.99
N THR A 257 3.17 7.44 5.72
CA THR A 257 2.41 6.78 4.66
C THR A 257 3.23 5.63 4.10
N ARG A 258 2.61 4.49 3.90
CA ARG A 258 3.22 3.34 3.24
C ARG A 258 3.44 3.61 1.76
N ILE A 259 4.63 3.34 1.25
CA ILE A 259 4.99 3.53 -0.15
C ILE A 259 5.14 2.18 -0.86
N GLY A 260 4.34 1.98 -1.88
CA GLY A 260 4.31 0.72 -2.59
C GLY A 260 4.03 -0.46 -1.66
N SER A 261 4.73 -1.57 -1.84
CA SER A 261 4.73 -2.70 -0.90
C SER A 261 5.81 -2.57 0.18
N GLY A 262 6.42 -1.39 0.34
CA GLY A 262 7.49 -1.11 1.29
C GLY A 262 7.01 -0.49 2.60
N GLY A 263 7.93 0.25 3.25
CA GLY A 263 7.69 0.98 4.47
C GLY A 263 7.30 2.44 4.24
N TYR A 264 7.54 3.28 5.25
CA TYR A 264 7.09 4.68 5.26
C TYR A 264 7.83 5.58 4.27
N GLY A 265 7.15 6.65 3.86
CA GLY A 265 7.59 7.63 2.87
C GLY A 265 8.48 8.75 3.40
N TYR A 266 8.86 8.78 4.68
CA TYR A 266 9.71 9.83 5.24
C TYR A 266 10.97 10.02 4.41
N VAL A 267 11.20 11.23 3.91
CA VAL A 267 12.38 11.60 3.09
C VAL A 267 12.59 13.11 3.14
N SER A 268 13.83 13.59 2.99
CA SER A 268 14.13 15.02 3.02
C SER A 268 13.93 15.72 1.67
N GLU A 269 13.95 14.98 0.56
CA GLU A 269 13.85 15.52 -0.80
C GLU A 269 12.41 15.96 -1.17
N LEU A 270 11.39 15.34 -0.56
CA LEU A 270 10.00 15.70 -0.79
C LEU A 270 9.46 16.56 0.37
N PRO A 271 8.56 17.49 0.02
CA PRO A 271 7.87 17.73 -1.26
C PRO A 271 8.67 18.50 -2.32
N GLY A 272 9.97 18.75 -2.12
CA GLY A 272 10.80 19.54 -3.01
C GLY A 272 10.52 21.05 -2.90
N LYS A 273 11.25 21.86 -3.69
CA LYS A 273 11.05 23.33 -3.73
C LYS A 273 11.05 23.81 -5.18
N PRO A 274 10.16 24.77 -5.56
CA PRO A 274 9.11 25.37 -4.73
C PRO A 274 7.96 24.41 -4.44
N PHE A 275 7.29 24.56 -3.29
CA PHE A 275 6.16 23.75 -2.86
C PHE A 275 4.99 24.66 -2.44
N ASP A 276 3.80 24.37 -2.94
CA ASP A 276 2.55 24.98 -2.55
C ASP A 276 1.76 24.01 -1.66
N PRO A 277 1.62 24.26 -0.36
CA PRO A 277 0.92 23.37 0.55
C PRO A 277 -0.59 23.28 0.29
N ASP A 278 -1.16 24.27 -0.41
CA ASP A 278 -2.57 24.30 -0.76
C ASP A 278 -2.86 23.58 -2.08
N HIS A 279 -1.80 23.15 -2.78
CA HIS A 279 -1.92 22.46 -4.06
C HIS A 279 -0.82 21.40 -4.23
N VAL A 280 -1.02 20.25 -3.58
CA VAL A 280 -0.10 19.10 -3.71
C VAL A 280 -0.19 18.51 -5.11
N ARG A 281 0.97 18.23 -5.69
CA ARG A 281 1.09 17.64 -7.03
C ARG A 281 1.84 16.31 -6.97
N PRO A 282 1.67 15.41 -7.96
CA PRO A 282 2.37 14.13 -7.98
C PRO A 282 3.88 14.26 -7.82
N LYS A 283 4.52 15.29 -8.40
CA LYS A 283 5.96 15.56 -8.24
C LYS A 283 6.40 15.87 -6.80
N ASN A 284 5.45 16.14 -5.90
CA ASN A 284 5.73 16.38 -4.49
C ASN A 284 5.59 15.10 -3.65
N MET A 285 5.27 13.98 -4.29
CA MET A 285 4.86 12.72 -3.68
C MET A 285 5.67 11.54 -4.21
N TRP A 286 5.44 10.38 -3.60
CA TRP A 286 5.93 9.10 -4.07
C TRP A 286 4.94 8.44 -5.04
N GLY A 287 5.46 7.86 -6.11
CA GLY A 287 4.73 6.94 -6.95
C GLY A 287 5.19 5.50 -6.77
N CYS A 288 4.42 4.57 -7.30
CA CYS A 288 4.85 3.18 -7.39
C CYS A 288 4.34 2.52 -8.66
N SER A 289 4.97 1.39 -9.00
CA SER A 289 4.48 0.46 -10.02
C SER A 289 4.98 -0.96 -9.73
N ASN A 290 4.28 -1.94 -10.25
CA ASN A 290 4.68 -3.34 -10.23
C ASN A 290 4.02 -4.11 -11.38
N ALA A 291 4.52 -5.32 -11.61
CA ALA A 291 3.87 -6.33 -12.43
C ALA A 291 4.13 -7.70 -11.79
N GLN A 292 3.53 -7.91 -10.61
CA GLN A 292 3.82 -9.07 -9.76
C GLN A 292 3.51 -10.41 -10.44
N ILE A 293 2.58 -10.45 -11.39
CA ILE A 293 2.28 -11.64 -12.18
C ILE A 293 3.47 -12.05 -13.09
N PHE A 294 4.41 -11.15 -13.38
CA PHE A 294 5.57 -11.40 -14.24
C PHE A 294 6.77 -12.01 -13.49
N SER A 295 6.51 -12.83 -12.47
CA SER A 295 7.55 -13.54 -11.71
C SER A 295 8.45 -14.38 -12.61
N GLU A 296 7.88 -15.18 -13.51
CA GLU A 296 8.60 -16.10 -14.40
C GLU A 296 8.74 -15.58 -15.84
N VAL A 297 8.34 -14.34 -16.10
CA VAL A 297 8.47 -13.73 -17.42
C VAL A 297 9.88 -13.17 -17.60
N SER A 298 10.44 -13.33 -18.82
CA SER A 298 11.78 -12.86 -19.16
C SER A 298 11.93 -11.33 -18.94
N PRO A 299 13.16 -10.84 -18.70
CA PRO A 299 13.38 -9.39 -18.58
C PRO A 299 12.86 -8.59 -19.78
N ASP A 300 13.08 -9.09 -21.01
CA ASP A 300 12.64 -8.40 -22.23
C ASP A 300 11.10 -8.31 -22.31
N MET A 301 10.41 -9.39 -21.99
CA MET A 301 8.93 -9.39 -21.96
C MET A 301 8.39 -8.55 -20.81
N HIS A 302 9.04 -8.55 -19.65
CA HIS A 302 8.65 -7.69 -18.53
C HIS A 302 8.78 -6.19 -18.92
N TRP A 303 9.85 -5.86 -19.64
CA TRP A 303 10.02 -4.51 -20.19
C TRP A 303 8.91 -4.19 -21.20
N GLU A 304 8.73 -5.07 -22.19
CA GLU A 304 7.82 -4.85 -23.32
C GLU A 304 6.36 -4.70 -22.87
N PHE A 305 5.90 -5.55 -21.95
CA PHE A 305 4.49 -5.62 -21.61
C PHE A 305 4.10 -4.93 -20.28
N ALA A 306 5.07 -4.40 -19.52
CA ALA A 306 4.78 -3.73 -18.26
C ALA A 306 5.62 -2.47 -18.07
N MET A 307 6.95 -2.59 -17.91
CA MET A 307 7.76 -1.48 -17.38
C MET A 307 7.79 -0.27 -18.32
N ARG A 308 7.92 -0.46 -19.64
CA ARG A 308 7.98 0.65 -20.59
C ARG A 308 6.69 1.48 -20.62
N HIS A 309 5.55 0.85 -20.41
CA HIS A 309 4.25 1.53 -20.32
C HIS A 309 4.11 2.31 -19.01
N ALA A 310 4.62 1.74 -17.91
CA ALA A 310 4.58 2.36 -16.60
C ALA A 310 5.48 3.61 -16.48
N LEU A 311 6.44 3.83 -17.40
CA LEU A 311 7.32 5.02 -17.34
C LEU A 311 6.53 6.33 -17.37
N ARG A 312 5.47 6.44 -18.18
CA ARG A 312 4.59 7.61 -18.23
C ARG A 312 4.00 7.97 -16.88
N TRP A 313 3.62 6.95 -16.10
CA TRP A 313 3.13 7.09 -14.74
C TRP A 313 4.26 7.49 -13.79
N MET A 314 5.39 6.77 -13.84
CA MET A 314 6.51 6.97 -12.94
C MET A 314 7.16 8.36 -13.09
N GLU A 315 7.15 8.94 -14.29
CA GLU A 315 7.68 10.28 -14.58
C GLU A 315 6.90 11.43 -13.91
N ARG A 316 5.64 11.18 -13.49
CA ARG A 316 4.81 12.20 -12.80
C ARG A 316 5.29 12.44 -11.36
N TRP A 317 5.98 11.49 -10.74
CA TRP A 317 6.25 11.47 -9.31
C TRP A 317 7.64 12.01 -8.96
N GLY A 318 7.77 12.58 -7.74
CA GLY A 318 9.05 13.09 -7.24
C GLY A 318 10.05 11.98 -6.93
N LEU A 319 9.61 10.92 -6.27
CA LEU A 319 10.35 9.69 -6.04
C LEU A 319 9.46 8.48 -6.35
N THR A 320 10.10 7.33 -6.63
CA THR A 320 9.32 6.14 -7.01
C THR A 320 9.80 4.86 -6.32
N TYR A 321 8.85 3.93 -6.22
CA TYR A 321 9.01 2.57 -5.73
C TYR A 321 8.68 1.59 -6.84
N TYR A 322 9.45 0.52 -7.03
CA TYR A 322 9.10 -0.52 -8.00
C TYR A 322 9.09 -1.92 -7.40
N GLY A 323 8.07 -2.70 -7.79
CA GLY A 323 7.92 -4.11 -7.53
C GLY A 323 7.01 -4.45 -6.35
N CYS A 324 6.65 -5.73 -6.26
CA CYS A 324 5.85 -6.32 -5.17
C CYS A 324 6.34 -7.74 -4.88
N CYS A 325 5.70 -8.76 -5.50
CA CYS A 325 6.01 -10.17 -5.28
C CYS A 325 6.97 -10.75 -6.33
N GLU A 326 7.11 -10.13 -7.51
CA GLU A 326 7.99 -10.59 -8.56
C GLU A 326 9.47 -10.54 -8.16
N PRO A 327 10.28 -11.57 -8.49
CA PRO A 327 11.73 -11.53 -8.31
C PRO A 327 12.37 -10.63 -9.36
N LEU A 328 13.18 -9.67 -8.90
CA LEU A 328 13.79 -8.63 -9.74
C LEU A 328 15.30 -8.81 -9.97
N GLN A 329 15.92 -9.84 -9.40
CA GLN A 329 17.36 -10.06 -9.44
C GLN A 329 17.97 -10.17 -10.85
N ASN A 330 17.20 -10.55 -11.86
CA ASN A 330 17.64 -10.61 -13.26
C ASN A 330 17.21 -9.38 -14.07
N LYS A 331 16.57 -8.39 -13.43
CA LYS A 331 15.90 -7.23 -14.06
C LYS A 331 16.50 -5.88 -13.62
N ILE A 332 17.61 -5.87 -12.89
CA ILE A 332 18.25 -4.65 -12.33
C ILE A 332 18.58 -3.64 -13.43
N HIS A 333 19.04 -4.09 -14.60
CA HIS A 333 19.34 -3.21 -15.74
C HIS A 333 18.10 -2.51 -16.31
N LEU A 334 16.91 -3.06 -16.08
CA LEU A 334 15.64 -2.43 -16.43
C LEU A 334 15.22 -1.41 -15.37
N LEU A 335 15.40 -1.74 -14.08
CA LEU A 335 15.09 -0.84 -12.98
C LEU A 335 15.84 0.51 -13.11
N LYS A 336 17.09 0.48 -13.60
CA LYS A 336 17.89 1.68 -13.86
C LYS A 336 17.29 2.63 -14.91
N LYS A 337 16.29 2.20 -15.67
CA LYS A 337 15.56 3.04 -16.64
C LYS A 337 14.36 3.76 -16.05
N ILE A 338 13.93 3.38 -14.82
CA ILE A 338 12.78 3.99 -14.15
C ILE A 338 13.23 5.34 -13.57
N PRO A 339 12.53 6.44 -13.90
CA PRO A 339 12.89 7.76 -13.39
C PRO A 339 12.60 7.86 -11.89
N ASN A 340 13.47 8.57 -11.18
CA ASN A 340 13.33 8.86 -9.75
C ASN A 340 13.17 7.62 -8.87
N LEU A 341 13.64 6.45 -9.31
CA LEU A 341 13.56 5.22 -8.55
C LEU A 341 14.41 5.32 -7.28
N ARG A 342 13.79 5.12 -6.14
CA ARG A 342 14.45 5.15 -4.84
C ARG A 342 14.35 3.83 -4.09
N LYS A 343 13.22 3.13 -4.17
CA LYS A 343 12.99 1.87 -3.48
C LYS A 343 12.71 0.74 -4.46
N VAL A 344 13.24 -0.43 -4.17
CA VAL A 344 13.02 -1.65 -4.95
C VAL A 344 12.53 -2.77 -4.05
N SER A 345 11.47 -3.45 -4.48
CA SER A 345 10.96 -4.63 -3.79
C SER A 345 11.95 -5.80 -3.90
N VAL A 346 12.25 -6.40 -2.76
CA VAL A 346 13.00 -7.65 -2.67
C VAL A 346 12.09 -8.70 -2.04
N SER A 347 11.32 -9.38 -2.89
CA SER A 347 10.36 -10.41 -2.47
C SER A 347 11.08 -11.66 -1.91
N PRO A 348 10.38 -12.56 -1.19
CA PRO A 348 10.96 -13.81 -0.68
C PRO A 348 11.53 -14.74 -1.75
N TRP A 349 11.14 -14.52 -3.00
CA TRP A 349 11.55 -15.33 -4.17
C TRP A 349 12.87 -14.87 -4.78
N ASN A 350 13.44 -13.76 -4.28
CA ASN A 350 14.77 -13.31 -4.71
C ASN A 350 15.88 -14.10 -4.00
N ASP A 351 16.97 -14.33 -4.73
CA ASP A 351 18.25 -14.67 -4.12
C ASP A 351 18.91 -13.41 -3.55
N TYR A 352 18.89 -13.27 -2.23
CA TYR A 352 19.46 -12.10 -1.54
C TYR A 352 20.92 -11.85 -1.86
N ARG A 353 21.71 -12.95 -2.03
CA ARG A 353 23.15 -12.87 -2.34
C ARG A 353 23.43 -12.30 -3.73
N LYS A 354 22.41 -12.29 -4.58
CA LYS A 354 22.49 -11.75 -5.93
C LYS A 354 21.89 -10.35 -6.00
N ILE A 355 20.65 -10.17 -5.53
CA ILE A 355 19.94 -8.92 -5.72
C ILE A 355 20.50 -7.78 -4.86
N LEU A 356 20.87 -8.03 -3.59
CA LEU A 356 21.31 -6.96 -2.70
C LEU A 356 22.61 -6.30 -3.12
N PRO A 357 23.68 -7.05 -3.49
CA PRO A 357 24.89 -6.46 -4.04
C PRO A 357 24.66 -5.72 -5.39
N ASP A 358 23.75 -6.23 -6.24
CA ASP A 358 23.46 -5.63 -7.54
C ASP A 358 22.66 -4.32 -7.42
N LEU A 359 21.80 -4.18 -6.38
CA LEU A 359 21.14 -2.92 -6.02
C LEU A 359 22.14 -1.91 -5.43
N GLY A 360 23.11 -2.39 -4.67
CA GLY A 360 24.15 -1.57 -4.06
C GLY A 360 23.57 -0.50 -3.12
N SER A 361 24.23 0.66 -3.08
CA SER A 361 23.84 1.84 -2.29
C SER A 361 22.96 2.84 -3.05
N ASP A 362 22.59 2.54 -4.29
CA ASP A 362 21.82 3.46 -5.13
C ASP A 362 20.32 3.42 -4.81
N TYR A 363 19.86 2.37 -4.10
CA TYR A 363 18.45 2.13 -3.81
C TYR A 363 18.24 1.63 -2.37
N VAL A 364 17.04 1.84 -1.86
CA VAL A 364 16.54 1.15 -0.68
C VAL A 364 16.05 -0.23 -1.11
N ALA A 365 16.64 -1.27 -0.56
CA ALA A 365 16.17 -2.65 -0.70
C ALA A 365 15.04 -2.94 0.30
N SER A 366 13.81 -3.01 -0.21
CA SER A 366 12.62 -3.32 0.58
C SER A 366 12.44 -4.83 0.69
N VAL A 367 13.12 -5.45 1.66
CA VAL A 367 13.18 -6.91 1.86
C VAL A 367 11.91 -7.41 2.54
N LYS A 368 11.29 -8.43 1.95
CA LYS A 368 10.11 -9.12 2.49
C LYS A 368 10.53 -10.51 2.99
N PRO A 369 10.61 -10.71 4.31
CA PRO A 369 10.75 -12.07 4.85
C PRO A 369 9.54 -12.93 4.46
N ASN A 370 9.76 -14.24 4.25
CA ASN A 370 8.69 -15.13 3.83
C ASN A 370 7.66 -15.33 4.96
N PRO A 371 6.39 -14.88 4.79
CA PRO A 371 5.36 -15.00 5.81
C PRO A 371 4.84 -16.43 6.02
N ALA A 372 5.16 -17.38 5.15
CA ALA A 372 4.75 -18.78 5.27
C ALA A 372 5.20 -19.41 6.59
N ILE A 373 6.27 -18.88 7.21
CA ILE A 373 6.77 -19.33 8.53
C ILE A 373 5.70 -19.22 9.63
N PHE A 374 4.73 -18.30 9.52
CA PHE A 374 3.65 -18.15 10.50
C PHE A 374 2.54 -19.19 10.31
N ALA A 375 2.42 -19.77 9.11
CA ALA A 375 1.42 -20.79 8.80
C ALA A 375 1.83 -22.20 9.24
N GLU A 376 3.07 -22.40 9.70
CA GLU A 376 3.57 -23.68 10.17
C GLU A 376 2.97 -24.12 11.52
N ASP A 377 3.01 -25.42 11.81
CA ASP A 377 2.48 -25.98 13.07
C ASP A 377 3.25 -25.49 14.29
N GLY A 378 4.56 -25.24 14.16
CA GLY A 378 5.44 -24.76 15.20
C GLY A 378 6.21 -23.50 14.78
N TRP A 379 6.57 -22.66 15.73
CA TRP A 379 7.40 -21.49 15.46
C TRP A 379 8.89 -21.90 15.30
N ASP A 380 9.44 -21.75 14.09
CA ASP A 380 10.87 -21.93 13.81
C ASP A 380 11.65 -20.61 13.93
N ALA A 381 11.96 -20.24 15.18
CA ALA A 381 12.75 -19.04 15.46
C ALA A 381 14.14 -19.07 14.80
N LYS A 382 14.76 -20.25 14.68
CA LYS A 382 16.10 -20.39 14.08
C LYS A 382 16.06 -20.20 12.57
N GLY A 383 15.06 -20.73 11.90
CA GLY A 383 14.83 -20.51 10.46
C GLY A 383 14.54 -19.06 10.15
N ALA A 384 13.69 -18.39 10.96
CA ALA A 384 13.42 -16.96 10.84
C ALA A 384 14.69 -16.12 11.00
N GLU A 385 15.47 -16.37 12.05
CA GLU A 385 16.74 -15.69 12.30
C GLU A 385 17.73 -15.90 11.15
N ALA A 386 17.88 -17.14 10.67
CA ALA A 386 18.78 -17.47 9.58
C ALA A 386 18.42 -16.73 8.27
N ASN A 387 17.13 -16.62 7.97
CA ASN A 387 16.65 -15.88 6.79
C ASN A 387 16.99 -14.38 6.87
N LEU A 388 16.73 -13.76 8.02
CA LEU A 388 17.05 -12.35 8.24
C LEU A 388 18.56 -12.10 8.20
N ARG A 389 19.38 -12.97 8.83
CA ARG A 389 20.84 -12.89 8.78
C ARG A 389 21.39 -13.00 7.37
N MET A 390 20.85 -13.92 6.56
CA MET A 390 21.25 -14.06 5.16
C MET A 390 21.06 -12.75 4.37
N ALA A 391 19.94 -12.05 4.57
CA ALA A 391 19.70 -10.77 3.94
C ALA A 391 20.67 -9.68 4.44
N LEU A 392 20.92 -9.65 5.76
CA LEU A 392 21.87 -8.69 6.35
C LEU A 392 23.30 -8.91 5.83
N GLU A 393 23.78 -10.16 5.84
CA GLU A 393 25.10 -10.53 5.35
C GLU A 393 25.28 -10.23 3.85
N ALA A 394 24.24 -10.52 3.05
CA ALA A 394 24.25 -10.25 1.61
C ALA A 394 24.27 -8.74 1.27
N GLY A 395 23.67 -7.91 2.12
CA GLY A 395 23.62 -6.45 1.96
C GLY A 395 24.66 -5.68 2.73
N GLU A 396 25.57 -6.35 3.47
CA GLU A 396 26.53 -5.69 4.36
C GLU A 396 27.45 -4.73 3.61
N GLY A 397 27.45 -3.46 4.07
CA GLY A 397 28.28 -2.40 3.52
C GLY A 397 27.88 -1.91 2.11
N ALA A 398 26.80 -2.46 1.53
CA ALA A 398 26.39 -2.14 0.17
C ALA A 398 24.94 -1.67 0.06
N SER A 399 24.03 -2.07 0.94
CA SER A 399 22.58 -1.84 0.75
C SER A 399 21.93 -1.11 1.91
N HIS A 400 20.97 -0.22 1.58
CA HIS A 400 20.04 0.40 2.51
C HIS A 400 18.82 -0.52 2.64
N ILE A 401 18.62 -1.15 3.80
CA ILE A 401 17.61 -2.22 3.96
C ILE A 401 16.45 -1.77 4.86
N GLU A 402 15.22 -2.02 4.41
CA GLU A 402 14.04 -2.12 5.24
C GLU A 402 13.53 -3.57 5.23
N PHE A 403 13.15 -4.10 6.39
CA PHE A 403 12.42 -5.35 6.51
C PHE A 403 10.94 -5.07 6.67
N ILE A 404 10.16 -5.50 5.69
CA ILE A 404 8.70 -5.33 5.70
C ILE A 404 8.05 -6.70 5.79
N MET A 405 7.55 -7.03 6.97
CA MET A 405 6.78 -8.25 7.17
C MET A 405 5.35 -8.00 6.72
N LYS A 406 4.96 -8.64 5.63
CA LYS A 406 3.67 -8.45 4.96
C LYS A 406 3.13 -9.77 4.39
N ASP A 407 1.93 -9.73 3.80
CA ASP A 407 1.24 -10.89 3.24
C ASP A 407 1.04 -12.02 4.27
N ILE A 408 0.87 -11.66 5.54
CA ILE A 408 0.62 -12.61 6.62
C ILE A 408 -0.83 -13.08 6.50
N SER A 409 -1.07 -14.21 5.83
CA SER A 409 -2.41 -14.75 5.62
C SER A 409 -2.99 -15.44 6.85
N THR A 410 -2.15 -15.98 7.71
CA THR A 410 -2.56 -16.63 8.95
C THR A 410 -1.41 -16.66 9.96
N VAL A 411 -1.74 -16.60 11.23
CA VAL A 411 -0.90 -16.95 12.37
C VAL A 411 -1.52 -18.11 13.17
N ARG A 412 -2.55 -18.75 12.58
CA ARG A 412 -3.28 -19.88 13.16
C ARG A 412 -3.86 -19.56 14.55
N TYR A 413 -4.41 -18.34 14.68
CA TYR A 413 -4.93 -17.80 15.95
C TYR A 413 -3.92 -17.81 17.10
N ARG A 414 -2.61 -17.68 16.79
CA ARG A 414 -1.50 -17.61 17.73
C ARG A 414 -0.71 -16.32 17.54
N PRO A 415 -1.26 -15.15 17.86
CA PRO A 415 -0.64 -13.85 17.60
C PRO A 415 0.63 -13.57 18.42
N GLN A 416 0.89 -14.38 19.45
CA GLN A 416 2.05 -14.29 20.35
C GLN A 416 3.32 -14.84 19.71
#